data_1a3d56a34d217c4f46c50cbfeb4b12ba
#
_entry.id   1a3d56a34d217c4f46c50cbfeb4b12ba
#
_cell.length_a   1.000
_cell.length_b   1.000
_cell.length_c   1.000
_cell.angle_alpha   90.00
_cell.angle_beta   90.00
_cell.angle_gamma   90.00
#
_symmetry.space_group_name_H-M   'P 1'
#
loop_
_entity.id
_entity.type
_entity.pdbx_description
1 polymer ?
#
loop_
_entity_poly.entity_id
_entity_poly.type
_entity_poly.pdbx_seq_one_letter_code
_entity_poly.pdbx_strand_id
1 'polypeptide(L)'
;MCGIVGIVQKDSCFTELYDSLIMLQHRGQDAAGITVCENGKLHSRKSKGLVNEVFNQQHFDRLKGNYGIGHVRYPTAGGNSKEYAQPMYVNSPYGISLAHNGNLSNTAKLSNELFHSDLRHISTDSDSEVLLNILAHEISKHGANEPSPDTFFDAVETTFKRCEGSINVVSIITDYGLLAFRDKLGIRPMSLGSRQNSEGGKDYMVSSESCAFASSSYELERDVQPGEAIFISFNGEIYSRICAEDASHNPCLFEYVYFARPDSIIDGVSVYQSRQLMGKKLAEKIKIEIPDEDIDVVIPIPESSITSGTQVARTLNKDLAYGFVKNRYVGRTFIMPEQQLRKASVRRKLNPINDEFKDKKVLLVDDSIVRGTTMKEIVAMCYNCLLYTSP
;
A
#
# COMPACT_ATOMS: atom_id res chain seq x y z
N MET A 1 -1.54 -1.43 -6.26
CA MET A 1 -0.82 -1.36 -4.97
C MET A 1 -1.81 -0.89 -3.91
N CYS A 2 -2.04 -1.71 -2.91
CA CYS A 2 -3.04 -1.48 -1.87
C CYS A 2 -2.37 -1.13 -0.54
N GLY A 3 -3.14 -0.75 0.47
CA GLY A 3 -2.70 -0.65 1.86
C GLY A 3 -3.43 -1.69 2.70
N ILE A 4 -2.69 -2.42 3.52
CA ILE A 4 -3.24 -3.40 4.46
C ILE A 4 -2.77 -3.10 5.88
N VAL A 5 -3.59 -3.42 6.84
CA VAL A 5 -3.29 -3.32 8.27
C VAL A 5 -3.96 -4.47 9.01
N GLY A 6 -3.29 -5.02 10.01
CA GLY A 6 -3.83 -6.01 10.93
C GLY A 6 -3.45 -5.64 12.37
N ILE A 7 -4.37 -5.78 13.31
CA ILE A 7 -4.17 -5.42 14.72
C ILE A 7 -4.66 -6.56 15.60
N VAL A 8 -3.89 -6.85 16.64
CA VAL A 8 -4.29 -7.61 17.83
C VAL A 8 -3.96 -6.76 19.05
N GLN A 9 -4.97 -6.41 19.81
CA GLN A 9 -4.81 -5.55 20.99
C GLN A 9 -5.80 -5.92 22.11
N LYS A 10 -5.61 -5.34 23.29
CA LYS A 10 -6.47 -5.61 24.45
C LYS A 10 -7.88 -5.06 24.26
N ASP A 11 -7.98 -3.82 23.83
CA ASP A 11 -9.24 -3.10 23.65
C ASP A 11 -9.80 -3.25 22.24
N SER A 12 -10.95 -2.62 21.95
CA SER A 12 -11.49 -2.59 20.57
C SER A 12 -10.51 -1.94 19.61
N CYS A 13 -10.22 -2.61 18.48
CA CYS A 13 -9.20 -2.19 17.51
C CYS A 13 -9.76 -1.36 16.33
N PHE A 14 -11.06 -1.08 16.30
CA PHE A 14 -11.67 -0.44 15.12
C PHE A 14 -11.15 0.97 14.87
N THR A 15 -10.97 1.77 15.92
CA THR A 15 -10.48 3.16 15.81
C THR A 15 -9.07 3.18 15.23
N GLU A 16 -8.17 2.34 15.74
CA GLU A 16 -6.79 2.24 15.25
C GLU A 16 -6.72 1.71 13.83
N LEU A 17 -7.59 0.76 13.46
CA LEU A 17 -7.72 0.30 12.07
C LEU A 17 -8.17 1.42 11.14
N TYR A 18 -9.18 2.19 11.55
CA TYR A 18 -9.69 3.33 10.79
C TYR A 18 -8.60 4.39 10.60
N ASP A 19 -7.93 4.81 11.66
CA ASP A 19 -6.86 5.83 11.61
C ASP A 19 -5.68 5.35 10.77
N SER A 20 -5.27 4.09 10.92
CA SER A 20 -4.21 3.49 10.11
C SER A 20 -4.58 3.45 8.62
N LEU A 21 -5.83 3.15 8.26
CA LEU A 21 -6.30 3.20 6.87
C LEU A 21 -6.34 4.63 6.32
N ILE A 22 -6.65 5.65 7.14
CA ILE A 22 -6.53 7.06 6.75
C ILE A 22 -5.06 7.39 6.44
N MET A 23 -4.11 6.94 7.27
CA MET A 23 -2.67 7.12 7.01
C MET A 23 -2.22 6.41 5.74
N LEU A 24 -2.82 5.27 5.41
CA LEU A 24 -2.54 4.48 4.20
C LEU A 24 -3.40 4.87 2.99
N GLN A 25 -4.27 5.90 3.07
CA GLN A 25 -5.21 6.26 2.00
C GLN A 25 -4.52 6.59 0.67
N HIS A 26 -3.27 7.06 0.70
CA HIS A 26 -2.47 7.29 -0.51
C HIS A 26 -2.21 5.99 -1.30
N ARG A 27 -2.27 4.82 -0.66
CA ARG A 27 -2.07 3.51 -1.28
C ARG A 27 -3.31 3.03 -2.04
N GLY A 28 -4.52 3.45 -1.64
CA GLY A 28 -5.75 3.06 -2.30
C GLY A 28 -6.89 4.05 -2.09
N GLN A 29 -7.64 4.39 -3.15
CA GLN A 29 -8.73 5.38 -3.13
C GLN A 29 -10.02 4.88 -3.80
N ASP A 30 -10.07 3.60 -4.19
CA ASP A 30 -11.21 3.01 -4.90
C ASP A 30 -12.25 2.41 -3.94
N ALA A 31 -11.77 1.70 -2.94
CA ALA A 31 -12.60 1.07 -1.92
C ALA A 31 -11.84 0.95 -0.60
N ALA A 32 -12.58 0.89 0.49
CA ALA A 32 -12.06 0.62 1.83
C ALA A 32 -12.89 -0.44 2.53
N GLY A 33 -12.26 -1.20 3.43
CA GLY A 33 -12.95 -2.19 4.25
C GLY A 33 -12.20 -2.53 5.53
N ILE A 34 -12.97 -2.83 6.56
CA ILE A 34 -12.49 -3.31 7.86
C ILE A 34 -13.31 -4.54 8.25
N THR A 35 -12.63 -5.55 8.77
CA THR A 35 -13.23 -6.70 9.45
C THR A 35 -12.62 -6.81 10.84
N VAL A 36 -13.46 -6.93 11.86
CA VAL A 36 -13.04 -7.18 13.24
C VAL A 36 -13.65 -8.48 13.74
N CYS A 37 -13.02 -9.11 14.71
CA CYS A 37 -13.55 -10.29 15.37
C CYS A 37 -13.92 -9.97 16.83
N GLU A 38 -15.16 -10.27 17.20
CA GLU A 38 -15.70 -10.11 18.54
C GLU A 38 -16.39 -11.42 18.96
N ASN A 39 -15.93 -12.06 20.04
CA ASN A 39 -16.53 -13.29 20.60
C ASN A 39 -16.75 -14.39 19.53
N GLY A 40 -15.74 -14.68 18.72
CA GLY A 40 -15.81 -15.70 17.67
C GLY A 40 -16.68 -15.32 16.47
N LYS A 41 -17.06 -14.06 16.33
CA LYS A 41 -17.86 -13.58 15.19
C LYS A 41 -17.16 -12.48 14.44
N LEU A 42 -17.11 -12.61 13.12
CA LEU A 42 -16.56 -11.59 12.22
C LEU A 42 -17.63 -10.55 11.89
N HIS A 43 -17.29 -9.30 12.14
CA HIS A 43 -18.08 -8.13 11.75
C HIS A 43 -17.33 -7.34 10.70
N SER A 44 -17.95 -7.16 9.53
CA SER A 44 -17.28 -6.54 8.38
C SER A 44 -18.09 -5.38 7.81
N ARG A 45 -17.38 -4.34 7.43
CA ARG A 45 -17.89 -3.26 6.58
C ARG A 45 -16.90 -2.99 5.48
N LYS A 46 -17.35 -3.00 4.21
CA LYS A 46 -16.56 -2.64 3.04
C LYS A 46 -17.43 -2.00 1.97
N SER A 47 -16.89 -1.02 1.26
CA SER A 47 -17.59 -0.36 0.16
C SER A 47 -16.60 0.38 -0.74
N LYS A 48 -17.08 0.86 -1.89
CA LYS A 48 -16.37 1.86 -2.70
C LYS A 48 -16.30 3.18 -1.97
N GLY A 49 -15.24 3.92 -2.20
CA GLY A 49 -14.99 5.24 -1.66
C GLY A 49 -13.76 5.30 -0.75
N LEU A 50 -13.48 6.50 -0.28
CA LEU A 50 -12.43 6.77 0.68
C LEU A 50 -12.82 6.23 2.07
N VAL A 51 -11.87 6.07 2.96
CA VAL A 51 -12.10 5.55 4.31
C VAL A 51 -13.18 6.36 5.06
N ASN A 52 -13.09 7.69 5.02
CA ASN A 52 -14.06 8.59 5.65
C ASN A 52 -15.45 8.60 4.97
N GLU A 53 -15.57 8.10 3.73
CA GLU A 53 -16.85 7.94 3.04
C GLU A 53 -17.51 6.59 3.34
N VAL A 54 -16.70 5.55 3.54
CA VAL A 54 -17.15 4.17 3.80
C VAL A 54 -17.58 4.00 5.26
N PHE A 55 -16.88 4.65 6.19
CA PHE A 55 -17.12 4.51 7.63
C PHE A 55 -17.69 5.80 8.21
N ASN A 56 -18.71 5.65 9.05
CA ASN A 56 -19.38 6.72 9.79
C ASN A 56 -19.55 6.33 11.26
N GLN A 57 -20.07 7.22 12.11
CA GLN A 57 -20.20 7.03 13.54
C GLN A 57 -20.88 5.70 13.93
N GLN A 58 -21.89 5.25 13.18
CA GLN A 58 -22.59 3.99 13.47
C GLN A 58 -21.68 2.76 13.39
N HIS A 59 -20.60 2.82 12.61
CA HIS A 59 -19.65 1.71 12.47
C HIS A 59 -18.71 1.62 13.68
N PHE A 60 -18.39 2.75 14.33
CA PHE A 60 -17.63 2.78 15.59
C PHE A 60 -18.39 2.07 16.72
N ASP A 61 -19.71 2.09 16.70
CA ASP A 61 -20.55 1.42 17.69
C ASP A 61 -20.78 -0.06 17.41
N ARG A 62 -20.68 -0.48 16.14
CA ARG A 62 -21.04 -1.83 15.67
C ARG A 62 -19.84 -2.75 15.43
N LEU A 63 -18.71 -2.19 15.03
CA LEU A 63 -17.50 -2.97 14.72
C LEU A 63 -16.60 -3.00 15.96
N LYS A 64 -17.03 -3.78 16.96
CA LYS A 64 -16.28 -4.00 18.19
C LYS A 64 -15.55 -5.33 18.09
N GLY A 65 -14.31 -5.33 18.50
CA GLY A 65 -13.45 -6.52 18.49
C GLY A 65 -12.04 -6.09 18.83
N ASN A 66 -11.28 -6.97 19.43
CA ASN A 66 -9.93 -6.69 19.87
C ASN A 66 -8.85 -7.15 18.87
N TYR A 67 -9.25 -7.84 17.80
CA TYR A 67 -8.39 -8.09 16.65
C TYR A 67 -9.17 -7.88 15.35
N GLY A 68 -8.46 -7.38 14.35
CA GLY A 68 -9.09 -6.98 13.10
C GLY A 68 -8.09 -6.71 11.99
N ILE A 69 -8.61 -6.62 10.75
CA ILE A 69 -7.84 -6.27 9.56
C ILE A 69 -8.55 -5.19 8.76
N GLY A 70 -7.75 -4.37 8.07
CA GLY A 70 -8.22 -3.30 7.21
C GLY A 70 -7.52 -3.28 5.87
N HIS A 71 -8.21 -2.73 4.86
CA HIS A 71 -7.74 -2.63 3.49
C HIS A 71 -8.18 -1.33 2.83
N VAL A 72 -7.28 -0.68 2.08
CA VAL A 72 -7.58 0.36 1.10
C VAL A 72 -7.16 -0.11 -0.28
N ARG A 73 -8.11 -0.11 -1.23
CA ARG A 73 -7.94 -0.70 -2.56
C ARG A 73 -7.43 0.30 -3.58
N TYR A 74 -6.39 -0.15 -4.32
CA TYR A 74 -6.03 0.40 -5.62
C TYR A 74 -6.34 -0.65 -6.69
N PRO A 75 -7.20 -0.37 -7.70
CA PRO A 75 -7.58 -1.37 -8.68
C PRO A 75 -6.39 -1.73 -9.57
N THR A 76 -5.95 -2.99 -9.51
CA THR A 76 -4.88 -3.56 -10.34
C THR A 76 -5.42 -4.64 -11.27
N ALA A 77 -6.18 -5.57 -10.72
CA ALA A 77 -6.85 -6.66 -11.42
C ALA A 77 -8.33 -6.67 -11.06
N GLY A 78 -9.16 -7.25 -11.93
CA GLY A 78 -10.60 -7.32 -11.74
C GLY A 78 -11.35 -6.03 -12.10
N GLY A 79 -12.67 -6.08 -12.03
CA GLY A 79 -13.56 -4.96 -12.35
C GLY A 79 -13.59 -3.87 -11.28
N ASN A 80 -14.35 -2.83 -11.56
CA ASN A 80 -14.58 -1.72 -10.65
C ASN A 80 -15.93 -1.87 -9.89
N SER A 81 -16.23 -3.10 -9.40
CA SER A 81 -17.45 -3.38 -8.65
C SER A 81 -17.18 -3.47 -7.14
N LYS A 82 -18.25 -3.38 -6.34
CA LYS A 82 -18.17 -3.49 -4.88
C LYS A 82 -17.66 -4.87 -4.42
N GLU A 83 -17.81 -5.90 -5.24
CA GLU A 83 -17.43 -7.29 -4.95
C GLU A 83 -15.92 -7.46 -4.77
N TYR A 84 -15.12 -6.60 -5.39
CA TYR A 84 -13.67 -6.59 -5.26
C TYR A 84 -13.14 -5.85 -4.02
N ALA A 85 -14.03 -5.25 -3.22
CA ALA A 85 -13.62 -4.62 -1.98
C ALA A 85 -13.18 -5.69 -0.95
N GLN A 86 -12.05 -5.45 -0.30
CA GLN A 86 -11.49 -6.32 0.73
C GLN A 86 -11.72 -5.70 2.12
N PRO A 87 -11.67 -6.51 3.20
CA PRO A 87 -11.29 -7.93 3.28
C PRO A 87 -12.29 -8.87 2.63
N MET A 88 -11.79 -10.00 2.11
CA MET A 88 -12.60 -11.11 1.60
C MET A 88 -12.80 -12.17 2.68
N TYR A 89 -13.80 -13.05 2.53
CA TYR A 89 -14.18 -14.00 3.56
C TYR A 89 -14.52 -15.38 2.98
N VAL A 90 -14.08 -16.42 3.69
CA VAL A 90 -14.56 -17.81 3.52
C VAL A 90 -14.93 -18.39 4.87
N ASN A 91 -15.94 -19.26 4.89
CA ASN A 91 -16.48 -19.86 6.11
C ASN A 91 -15.72 -21.11 6.59
N SER A 92 -14.94 -21.74 5.73
CA SER A 92 -14.27 -23.03 6.02
C SER A 92 -12.79 -22.99 5.65
N PRO A 93 -11.89 -23.52 6.52
CA PRO A 93 -12.14 -23.87 7.93
C PRO A 93 -12.22 -22.60 8.81
N TYR A 94 -12.91 -22.64 9.93
CA TYR A 94 -12.99 -21.65 11.02
C TYR A 94 -13.56 -20.26 10.71
N GLY A 95 -13.83 -19.88 9.48
CA GLY A 95 -14.10 -18.49 9.13
C GLY A 95 -12.80 -17.67 9.03
N ILE A 96 -12.36 -17.44 7.79
CA ILE A 96 -11.13 -16.72 7.49
C ILE A 96 -11.48 -15.43 6.74
N SER A 97 -10.98 -14.30 7.24
CA SER A 97 -11.05 -13.02 6.55
C SER A 97 -9.66 -12.57 6.15
N LEU A 98 -9.46 -12.14 4.90
CA LEU A 98 -8.15 -11.85 4.33
C LEU A 98 -8.14 -10.52 3.58
N ALA A 99 -7.08 -9.75 3.78
CA ALA A 99 -6.72 -8.58 2.98
C ALA A 99 -5.33 -8.79 2.33
N HIS A 100 -5.24 -8.49 1.04
CA HIS A 100 -4.09 -8.74 0.18
C HIS A 100 -3.59 -7.47 -0.50
N ASN A 101 -2.30 -7.21 -0.38
CA ASN A 101 -1.57 -6.20 -1.15
C ASN A 101 -0.56 -6.89 -2.07
N GLY A 102 -0.96 -7.21 -3.27
CA GLY A 102 -0.12 -7.92 -4.22
C GLY A 102 -0.80 -8.14 -5.56
N ASN A 103 -0.30 -9.11 -6.31
CA ASN A 103 -0.88 -9.59 -7.55
C ASN A 103 -0.34 -10.98 -7.88
N LEU A 104 -1.23 -11.94 -8.13
CA LEU A 104 -0.86 -13.28 -8.60
C LEU A 104 -0.77 -13.32 -10.12
N SER A 105 0.29 -13.93 -10.65
CA SER A 105 0.49 -14.11 -12.08
C SER A 105 -0.17 -15.38 -12.64
N ASN A 106 -0.41 -16.39 -11.79
CA ASN A 106 -0.95 -17.69 -12.19
C ASN A 106 -2.42 -17.92 -11.77
N THR A 107 -3.20 -16.83 -11.57
CA THR A 107 -4.58 -16.86 -11.07
C THR A 107 -5.50 -17.81 -11.85
N ALA A 108 -5.45 -17.79 -13.20
CA ALA A 108 -6.30 -18.63 -14.02
C ALA A 108 -6.05 -20.15 -13.80
N LYS A 109 -4.78 -20.55 -13.66
CA LYS A 109 -4.40 -21.91 -13.33
C LYS A 109 -4.93 -22.31 -11.96
N LEU A 110 -4.70 -21.46 -10.97
CA LEU A 110 -5.12 -21.71 -9.58
C LEU A 110 -6.64 -21.80 -9.44
N SER A 111 -7.40 -20.94 -10.13
CA SER A 111 -8.87 -20.99 -10.13
C SER A 111 -9.39 -22.34 -10.68
N ASN A 112 -8.76 -22.85 -11.73
CA ASN A 112 -9.13 -24.15 -12.28
C ASN A 112 -8.79 -25.31 -11.33
N GLU A 113 -7.64 -25.27 -10.66
CA GLU A 113 -7.25 -26.25 -9.63
C GLU A 113 -8.22 -26.21 -8.44
N LEU A 114 -8.57 -25.02 -7.94
CA LEU A 114 -9.52 -24.85 -6.84
C LEU A 114 -10.88 -25.48 -7.19
N PHE A 115 -11.39 -25.25 -8.39
CA PHE A 115 -12.68 -25.78 -8.79
C PHE A 115 -12.69 -27.32 -8.96
N HIS A 116 -11.70 -27.88 -9.66
CA HIS A 116 -11.72 -29.29 -10.03
C HIS A 116 -11.06 -30.22 -9.01
N SER A 117 -10.02 -29.75 -8.31
CA SER A 117 -9.25 -30.58 -7.38
C SER A 117 -9.58 -30.29 -5.93
N ASP A 118 -9.70 -29.02 -5.58
CA ASP A 118 -9.90 -28.58 -4.20
C ASP A 118 -11.40 -28.42 -3.86
N LEU A 119 -12.29 -28.54 -4.87
CA LEU A 119 -13.74 -28.43 -4.78
C LEU A 119 -14.23 -27.12 -4.16
N ARG A 120 -13.56 -26.00 -4.52
CA ARG A 120 -13.87 -24.66 -4.04
C ARG A 120 -14.34 -23.76 -5.18
N HIS A 121 -15.47 -23.09 -4.95
CA HIS A 121 -16.03 -22.13 -5.89
C HIS A 121 -15.44 -20.74 -5.67
N ILE A 122 -15.10 -20.04 -6.77
CA ILE A 122 -14.64 -18.67 -6.79
C ILE A 122 -15.73 -17.80 -7.43
N SER A 123 -16.13 -16.73 -6.76
CA SER A 123 -17.24 -15.86 -7.16
C SER A 123 -16.82 -14.67 -8.01
N THR A 124 -15.53 -14.27 -7.94
CA THR A 124 -15.00 -13.09 -8.64
C THR A 124 -13.73 -13.42 -9.42
N ASP A 125 -13.29 -12.51 -10.30
CA ASP A 125 -11.99 -12.62 -10.99
C ASP A 125 -10.81 -12.11 -10.13
N SER A 126 -11.02 -11.93 -8.81
CA SER A 126 -9.99 -11.40 -7.93
C SER A 126 -8.95 -12.45 -7.57
N ASP A 127 -7.70 -12.13 -7.79
CA ASP A 127 -6.55 -12.92 -7.31
C ASP A 127 -6.55 -13.09 -5.79
N SER A 128 -7.08 -12.12 -5.06
CA SER A 128 -7.19 -12.15 -3.60
C SER A 128 -8.22 -13.19 -3.11
N GLU A 129 -9.31 -13.41 -3.85
CA GLU A 129 -10.26 -14.48 -3.55
C GLU A 129 -9.65 -15.87 -3.83
N VAL A 130 -8.88 -15.98 -4.91
CA VAL A 130 -8.14 -17.20 -5.23
C VAL A 130 -7.13 -17.50 -4.12
N LEU A 131 -6.32 -16.51 -3.71
CA LEU A 131 -5.34 -16.66 -2.64
C LEU A 131 -5.98 -17.08 -1.31
N LEU A 132 -7.09 -16.44 -0.93
CA LEU A 132 -7.85 -16.79 0.27
C LEU A 132 -8.32 -18.26 0.25
N ASN A 133 -8.82 -18.71 -0.89
CA ASN A 133 -9.31 -20.10 -1.01
C ASN A 133 -8.16 -21.11 -1.03
N ILE A 134 -7.01 -20.79 -1.61
CA ILE A 134 -5.79 -21.62 -1.52
C ILE A 134 -5.36 -21.73 -0.05
N LEU A 135 -5.18 -20.61 0.65
CA LEU A 135 -4.78 -20.60 2.06
C LEU A 135 -5.76 -21.42 2.92
N ALA A 136 -7.05 -21.22 2.76
CA ALA A 136 -8.08 -21.93 3.48
C ALA A 136 -8.05 -23.45 3.20
N HIS A 137 -7.77 -23.85 1.95
CA HIS A 137 -7.62 -25.25 1.59
C HIS A 137 -6.39 -25.88 2.25
N GLU A 138 -5.25 -25.18 2.22
CA GLU A 138 -4.02 -25.67 2.83
C GLU A 138 -4.12 -25.77 4.37
N ILE A 139 -4.77 -24.79 5.03
CA ILE A 139 -5.07 -24.91 6.48
C ILE A 139 -5.90 -26.17 6.77
N SER A 140 -6.89 -26.48 5.93
CA SER A 140 -7.71 -27.69 6.11
C SER A 140 -6.90 -28.98 6.01
N LYS A 141 -5.85 -29.01 5.18
CA LYS A 141 -4.98 -30.19 5.00
C LYS A 141 -4.01 -30.39 6.16
N HIS A 142 -3.51 -29.32 6.74
CA HIS A 142 -2.43 -29.36 7.74
C HIS A 142 -2.92 -29.54 9.20
N GLY A 143 -4.19 -29.84 9.44
CA GLY A 143 -4.66 -30.18 10.78
C GLY A 143 -5.76 -29.27 11.30
N ALA A 144 -6.86 -29.26 10.61
CA ALA A 144 -7.98 -28.39 10.91
C ALA A 144 -8.66 -28.64 12.28
N ASN A 145 -8.49 -29.79 12.93
CA ASN A 145 -9.22 -30.11 14.16
C ASN A 145 -8.65 -29.41 15.42
N GLU A 146 -7.32 -29.26 15.50
CA GLU A 146 -6.63 -28.57 16.59
C GLU A 146 -5.42 -27.81 16.02
N PRO A 147 -5.62 -26.68 15.34
CA PRO A 147 -4.54 -25.97 14.71
C PRO A 147 -3.64 -25.29 15.74
N SER A 148 -2.36 -25.39 15.51
CA SER A 148 -1.29 -24.68 16.21
C SER A 148 -0.70 -23.59 15.29
N PRO A 149 0.17 -22.71 15.78
CA PRO A 149 0.93 -21.80 14.93
C PRO A 149 1.64 -22.49 13.77
N ASP A 150 2.18 -23.71 13.97
CA ASP A 150 2.84 -24.49 12.93
C ASP A 150 1.87 -24.89 11.81
N THR A 151 0.63 -25.24 12.12
CA THR A 151 -0.41 -25.51 11.12
C THR A 151 -0.57 -24.36 10.14
N PHE A 152 -0.59 -23.12 10.64
CA PHE A 152 -0.72 -21.95 9.80
C PHE A 152 0.55 -21.67 8.99
N PHE A 153 1.73 -21.89 9.56
CA PHE A 153 2.99 -21.74 8.86
C PHE A 153 3.17 -22.78 7.75
N ASP A 154 2.79 -24.04 7.96
CA ASP A 154 2.82 -25.09 6.95
C ASP A 154 1.86 -24.78 5.78
N ALA A 155 0.69 -24.24 6.11
CA ALA A 155 -0.25 -23.76 5.10
C ALA A 155 0.30 -22.58 4.27
N VAL A 156 1.01 -21.63 4.90
CA VAL A 156 1.69 -20.52 4.19
C VAL A 156 2.82 -21.05 3.31
N GLU A 157 3.63 -21.98 3.80
CA GLU A 157 4.70 -22.60 3.01
C GLU A 157 4.16 -23.26 1.73
N THR A 158 3.05 -24.01 1.85
CA THR A 158 2.40 -24.64 0.69
C THR A 158 1.74 -23.60 -0.21
N THR A 159 1.17 -22.54 0.36
CA THR A 159 0.63 -21.40 -0.41
C THR A 159 1.71 -20.75 -1.25
N PHE A 160 2.91 -20.52 -0.72
CA PHE A 160 4.05 -19.98 -1.49
C PHE A 160 4.52 -20.90 -2.61
N LYS A 161 4.43 -22.23 -2.45
CA LYS A 161 4.76 -23.19 -3.51
C LYS A 161 3.73 -23.20 -4.65
N ARG A 162 2.46 -22.91 -4.35
CA ARG A 162 1.37 -22.88 -5.35
C ARG A 162 1.24 -21.55 -6.06
N CYS A 163 1.38 -20.43 -5.32
CA CYS A 163 1.08 -19.09 -5.80
C CYS A 163 2.34 -18.39 -6.34
N GLU A 164 2.23 -17.80 -7.52
CA GLU A 164 3.29 -17.02 -8.16
C GLU A 164 2.92 -15.54 -8.19
N GLY A 165 3.82 -14.67 -7.76
CA GLY A 165 3.62 -13.22 -7.77
C GLY A 165 3.97 -12.53 -6.46
N SER A 166 3.42 -11.34 -6.27
CA SER A 166 3.58 -10.57 -5.04
C SER A 166 2.46 -10.88 -4.06
N ILE A 167 2.82 -11.27 -2.83
CA ILE A 167 1.87 -11.78 -1.84
C ILE A 167 2.18 -11.15 -0.48
N ASN A 168 1.49 -10.07 -0.14
CA ASN A 168 1.47 -9.53 1.23
C ASN A 168 0.06 -9.64 1.78
N VAL A 169 -0.08 -10.33 2.88
CA VAL A 169 -1.38 -10.69 3.45
C VAL A 169 -1.44 -10.35 4.93
N VAL A 170 -2.59 -9.86 5.35
CA VAL A 170 -3.07 -9.92 6.73
C VAL A 170 -4.40 -10.65 6.75
N SER A 171 -4.57 -11.60 7.66
CA SER A 171 -5.74 -12.47 7.72
C SER A 171 -6.16 -12.71 9.16
N ILE A 172 -7.47 -12.69 9.42
CA ILE A 172 -8.07 -13.17 10.68
C ILE A 172 -8.45 -14.63 10.50
N ILE A 173 -8.07 -15.47 11.45
CA ILE A 173 -8.59 -16.82 11.63
C ILE A 173 -9.42 -16.77 12.91
N THR A 174 -10.74 -16.93 12.77
CA THR A 174 -11.70 -16.79 13.88
C THR A 174 -11.34 -17.71 15.04
N ASP A 175 -11.37 -17.18 16.27
CA ASP A 175 -10.99 -17.85 17.52
C ASP A 175 -9.51 -18.22 17.69
N TYR A 176 -8.65 -17.94 16.70
CA TYR A 176 -7.21 -18.22 16.78
C TYR A 176 -6.37 -16.95 16.81
N GLY A 177 -6.56 -16.01 15.87
CA GLY A 177 -5.80 -14.77 15.85
C GLY A 177 -5.59 -14.18 14.47
N LEU A 178 -4.48 -13.43 14.33
CA LEU A 178 -4.02 -12.75 13.14
C LEU A 178 -2.85 -13.51 12.52
N LEU A 179 -2.97 -13.87 11.24
CA LEU A 179 -1.89 -14.40 10.42
C LEU A 179 -1.47 -13.33 9.40
N ALA A 180 -0.20 -12.96 9.37
CA ALA A 180 0.38 -12.06 8.38
C ALA A 180 1.57 -12.75 7.70
N PHE A 181 1.74 -12.56 6.38
CA PHE A 181 2.88 -13.10 5.67
C PHE A 181 3.25 -12.27 4.44
N ARG A 182 4.55 -12.30 4.13
CA ARG A 182 5.18 -11.56 3.03
C ARG A 182 5.80 -12.53 2.03
N ASP A 183 5.61 -12.30 0.73
CA ASP A 183 6.15 -13.17 -0.31
C ASP A 183 7.67 -13.37 -0.22
N LYS A 184 8.15 -14.45 -0.81
CA LYS A 184 9.55 -14.88 -0.77
C LYS A 184 10.55 -13.88 -1.37
N LEU A 185 10.08 -12.95 -2.20
CA LEU A 185 10.90 -11.90 -2.80
C LEU A 185 10.82 -10.57 -2.03
N GLY A 186 9.88 -10.45 -1.07
CA GLY A 186 9.67 -9.22 -0.32
C GLY A 186 9.29 -8.04 -1.21
N ILE A 187 8.51 -8.28 -2.30
CA ILE A 187 8.22 -7.26 -3.33
C ILE A 187 7.52 -6.05 -2.73
N ARG A 188 6.51 -6.27 -1.87
CA ARG A 188 5.81 -5.19 -1.18
C ARG A 188 6.30 -5.07 0.26
N PRO A 189 6.29 -3.85 0.82
CA PRO A 189 6.67 -3.66 2.22
C PRO A 189 5.62 -4.20 3.18
N MET A 190 6.09 -4.67 4.33
CA MET A 190 5.29 -5.05 5.48
C MET A 190 6.11 -4.88 6.74
N SER A 191 5.58 -4.15 7.70
CA SER A 191 6.26 -3.84 8.96
C SER A 191 5.42 -4.30 10.15
N LEU A 192 6.10 -4.71 11.22
CA LEU A 192 5.54 -5.07 12.52
C LEU A 192 5.83 -3.94 13.52
N GLY A 193 4.79 -3.49 14.21
CA GLY A 193 4.90 -2.55 15.31
C GLY A 193 4.22 -3.08 16.58
N SER A 194 4.63 -2.55 17.72
CA SER A 194 4.00 -2.87 19.00
C SER A 194 3.86 -1.65 19.89
N ARG A 195 3.03 -1.78 20.92
CA ARG A 195 2.92 -0.84 22.04
C ARG A 195 2.65 -1.59 23.34
N GLN A 196 3.01 -0.99 24.46
CA GLN A 196 2.60 -1.51 25.77
C GLN A 196 1.10 -1.27 25.98
N ASN A 197 0.39 -2.27 26.48
CA ASN A 197 -1.01 -2.13 26.85
C ASN A 197 -1.19 -1.86 28.35
N SER A 198 -2.42 -1.56 28.76
CA SER A 198 -2.78 -1.19 30.14
C SER A 198 -2.56 -2.30 31.19
N GLU A 199 -2.39 -3.55 30.75
CA GLU A 199 -2.19 -4.72 31.64
C GLU A 199 -0.72 -5.20 31.68
N GLY A 200 0.21 -4.43 31.06
CA GLY A 200 1.64 -4.75 31.04
C GLY A 200 2.03 -5.76 29.96
N GLY A 201 1.11 -6.17 29.08
CA GLY A 201 1.37 -6.93 27.87
C GLY A 201 1.64 -6.01 26.67
N LYS A 202 1.72 -6.61 25.47
CA LYS A 202 1.90 -5.88 24.22
C LYS A 202 0.66 -6.00 23.32
N ASP A 203 0.32 -4.90 22.68
CA ASP A 203 -0.53 -4.87 21.49
C ASP A 203 0.36 -4.88 20.25
N TYR A 204 -0.10 -5.51 19.16
CA TYR A 204 0.65 -5.63 17.92
C TYR A 204 -0.13 -5.08 16.72
N MET A 205 0.60 -4.45 15.80
CA MET A 205 0.09 -3.99 14.51
C MET A 205 1.03 -4.45 13.39
N VAL A 206 0.46 -5.04 12.34
CA VAL A 206 1.15 -5.29 11.08
C VAL A 206 0.60 -4.34 10.02
N SER A 207 1.44 -3.66 9.28
CA SER A 207 1.02 -2.68 8.28
C SER A 207 1.89 -2.70 7.03
N SER A 208 1.32 -2.23 5.90
CA SER A 208 2.07 -2.01 4.67
C SER A 208 3.18 -0.97 4.81
N GLU A 209 3.01 0.03 5.68
CA GLU A 209 4.00 1.09 5.92
C GLU A 209 4.05 1.46 7.39
N SER A 210 5.25 1.79 7.87
CA SER A 210 5.48 2.21 9.25
C SER A 210 4.79 3.52 9.64
N CYS A 211 4.44 4.39 8.68
CA CYS A 211 3.70 5.63 8.94
C CYS A 211 2.32 5.38 9.58
N ALA A 212 1.74 4.17 9.43
CA ALA A 212 0.47 3.81 10.05
C ALA A 212 0.58 3.69 11.59
N PHE A 213 1.76 3.39 12.13
CA PHE A 213 1.97 3.20 13.56
C PHE A 213 1.82 4.48 14.37
N ALA A 214 2.27 5.61 13.79
CA ALA A 214 2.31 6.90 14.47
C ALA A 214 0.92 7.40 14.91
N SER A 215 -0.14 7.11 14.15
CA SER A 215 -1.51 7.54 14.46
C SER A 215 -2.09 6.88 15.71
N SER A 216 -1.55 5.74 16.13
CA SER A 216 -2.10 4.90 17.21
C SER A 216 -1.06 4.55 18.27
N SER A 217 0.04 5.32 18.32
CA SER A 217 1.13 5.17 19.31
C SER A 217 1.77 3.77 19.32
N TYR A 218 1.80 3.11 18.17
CA TYR A 218 2.64 1.93 17.98
C TYR A 218 4.06 2.36 17.58
N GLU A 219 5.05 1.61 18.04
CA GLU A 219 6.45 1.79 17.66
C GLU A 219 6.85 0.71 16.66
N LEU A 220 7.63 1.09 15.63
CA LEU A 220 8.18 0.15 14.68
C LEU A 220 9.15 -0.79 15.40
N GLU A 221 8.84 -2.09 15.44
CA GLU A 221 9.78 -3.09 15.94
C GLU A 221 10.76 -3.55 14.84
N ARG A 222 10.21 -3.94 13.69
CA ARG A 222 10.98 -4.43 12.55
C ARG A 222 10.14 -4.57 11.29
N ASP A 223 10.79 -4.74 10.18
CA ASP A 223 10.14 -5.20 8.96
C ASP A 223 9.92 -6.72 8.97
N VAL A 224 8.87 -7.19 8.30
CA VAL A 224 8.61 -8.60 8.05
C VAL A 224 9.55 -9.06 6.93
N GLN A 225 10.31 -10.11 7.16
CA GLN A 225 11.31 -10.58 6.21
C GLN A 225 10.67 -11.22 4.96
N PRO A 226 11.36 -11.25 3.80
CA PRO A 226 10.91 -12.04 2.67
C PRO A 226 10.68 -13.50 3.05
N GLY A 227 9.52 -14.06 2.65
CA GLY A 227 9.13 -15.43 2.99
C GLY A 227 8.70 -15.67 4.43
N GLU A 228 8.64 -14.62 5.26
CA GLU A 228 8.21 -14.73 6.65
C GLU A 228 6.70 -14.74 6.80
N ALA A 229 6.23 -15.60 7.72
CA ALA A 229 4.89 -15.54 8.29
C ALA A 229 4.97 -15.23 9.79
N ILE A 230 4.03 -14.40 10.25
CA ILE A 230 3.83 -14.03 11.65
C ILE A 230 2.42 -14.45 12.03
N PHE A 231 2.29 -15.14 13.15
CA PHE A 231 1.02 -15.45 13.77
C PHE A 231 0.95 -14.79 15.15
N ILE A 232 -0.11 -14.03 15.38
CA ILE A 232 -0.38 -13.37 16.66
C ILE A 232 -1.69 -13.93 17.17
N SER A 233 -1.64 -14.70 18.27
CA SER A 233 -2.83 -15.26 18.89
C SER A 233 -3.73 -14.16 19.43
N PHE A 234 -5.01 -14.43 19.59
CA PHE A 234 -5.95 -13.47 20.18
C PHE A 234 -5.59 -13.08 21.64
N ASN A 235 -4.73 -13.86 22.31
CA ASN A 235 -4.17 -13.55 23.64
C ASN A 235 -2.91 -12.67 23.57
N GLY A 236 -2.44 -12.28 22.37
CA GLY A 236 -1.26 -11.44 22.19
C GLY A 236 0.07 -12.19 22.19
N GLU A 237 0.08 -13.52 22.10
CA GLU A 237 1.30 -14.28 21.89
C GLU A 237 1.71 -14.21 20.42
N ILE A 238 2.98 -13.92 20.16
CA ILE A 238 3.51 -13.77 18.81
C ILE A 238 4.46 -14.91 18.46
N TYR A 239 4.29 -15.45 17.27
CA TYR A 239 5.12 -16.51 16.66
C TYR A 239 5.54 -16.08 15.26
N SER A 240 6.72 -16.48 14.81
CA SER A 240 7.14 -16.21 13.43
C SER A 240 7.99 -17.35 12.88
N ARG A 241 7.92 -17.55 11.53
CA ARG A 241 8.70 -18.55 10.81
C ARG A 241 8.98 -18.09 9.38
N ILE A 242 10.19 -18.36 8.88
CA ILE A 242 10.48 -18.26 7.45
C ILE A 242 9.86 -19.49 6.77
N CYS A 243 8.87 -19.26 5.92
CA CYS A 243 8.09 -20.29 5.23
C CYS A 243 8.52 -20.50 3.76
N ALA A 244 9.64 -19.88 3.33
CA ALA A 244 10.19 -20.04 1.98
C ALA A 244 11.71 -20.28 2.06
N GLU A 245 12.17 -21.44 1.57
CA GLU A 245 13.61 -21.81 1.60
C GLU A 245 14.46 -20.94 0.65
N ASP A 246 13.87 -20.48 -0.46
CA ASP A 246 14.51 -19.67 -1.50
C ASP A 246 14.20 -18.17 -1.37
N ALA A 247 13.96 -17.70 -0.15
CA ALA A 247 13.67 -16.30 0.12
C ALA A 247 14.84 -15.39 -0.26
N SER A 248 14.55 -14.30 -0.94
CA SER A 248 15.53 -13.28 -1.34
C SER A 248 14.89 -11.90 -1.33
N HIS A 249 15.68 -10.85 -1.08
CA HIS A 249 15.16 -9.50 -0.96
C HIS A 249 15.21 -8.76 -2.31
N ASN A 250 14.08 -8.66 -2.99
CA ASN A 250 13.90 -7.98 -4.28
C ASN A 250 12.74 -6.97 -4.21
N PRO A 251 12.88 -5.89 -3.43
CA PRO A 251 11.80 -4.93 -3.20
C PRO A 251 11.47 -4.14 -4.45
N CYS A 252 10.21 -3.74 -4.56
CA CYS A 252 9.76 -2.87 -5.63
C CYS A 252 10.32 -1.46 -5.48
N LEU A 253 11.17 -1.03 -6.41
CA LEU A 253 11.77 0.30 -6.39
C LEU A 253 10.73 1.44 -6.38
N PHE A 254 9.55 1.22 -6.97
CA PHE A 254 8.46 2.20 -6.98
C PHE A 254 7.96 2.60 -5.59
N GLU A 255 8.12 1.74 -4.58
CA GLU A 255 7.79 2.09 -3.21
C GLU A 255 8.64 3.27 -2.74
N TYR A 256 9.95 3.25 -2.99
CA TYR A 256 10.87 4.32 -2.59
C TYR A 256 10.76 5.57 -3.45
N VAL A 257 10.62 5.40 -4.76
CA VAL A 257 10.61 6.52 -5.72
C VAL A 257 9.36 7.36 -5.61
N TYR A 258 8.20 6.71 -5.54
CA TYR A 258 6.91 7.38 -5.73
C TYR A 258 5.86 7.04 -4.67
N PHE A 259 5.70 5.74 -4.34
CA PHE A 259 4.43 5.26 -3.79
C PHE A 259 4.33 5.42 -2.28
N ALA A 260 5.37 5.01 -1.53
CA ALA A 260 5.36 5.12 -0.07
C ALA A 260 5.41 6.58 0.39
N ARG A 261 4.89 6.81 1.58
CA ARG A 261 5.01 8.12 2.22
C ARG A 261 6.47 8.42 2.58
N PRO A 262 6.92 9.68 2.46
CA PRO A 262 8.31 10.02 2.78
C PRO A 262 8.65 9.79 4.26
N ASP A 263 7.69 9.82 5.17
CA ASP A 263 7.85 9.56 6.60
C ASP A 263 7.88 8.06 6.97
N SER A 264 7.79 7.16 5.98
CA SER A 264 7.89 5.71 6.18
C SER A 264 9.34 5.24 6.21
N ILE A 265 9.58 4.19 7.00
CA ILE A 265 10.78 3.35 6.96
C ILE A 265 10.34 2.02 6.35
N ILE A 266 11.06 1.55 5.34
CA ILE A 266 10.79 0.29 4.62
C ILE A 266 12.11 -0.49 4.51
N ASP A 267 12.11 -1.73 4.97
CA ASP A 267 13.28 -2.61 4.97
C ASP A 267 14.54 -1.90 5.57
N GLY A 268 14.33 -1.18 6.68
CA GLY A 268 15.35 -0.41 7.38
C GLY A 268 15.79 0.88 6.68
N VAL A 269 15.21 1.23 5.52
CA VAL A 269 15.58 2.40 4.72
C VAL A 269 14.52 3.51 4.85
N SER A 270 14.93 4.72 5.22
CA SER A 270 14.07 5.91 5.19
C SER A 270 13.73 6.29 3.75
N VAL A 271 12.44 6.30 3.42
CA VAL A 271 11.94 6.73 2.10
C VAL A 271 12.37 8.17 1.80
N TYR A 272 12.32 9.05 2.79
CA TYR A 272 12.76 10.44 2.66
C TYR A 272 14.24 10.55 2.27
N GLN A 273 15.14 9.86 3.02
CA GLN A 273 16.57 9.86 2.73
C GLN A 273 16.88 9.22 1.37
N SER A 274 16.17 8.15 1.00
CA SER A 274 16.30 7.53 -0.32
C SER A 274 15.99 8.53 -1.45
N ARG A 275 14.90 9.29 -1.34
CA ARG A 275 14.55 10.33 -2.32
C ARG A 275 15.56 11.50 -2.35
N GLN A 276 16.12 11.88 -1.20
CA GLN A 276 17.20 12.86 -1.19
C GLN A 276 18.44 12.35 -1.92
N LEU A 277 18.83 11.08 -1.70
CA LEU A 277 19.97 10.48 -2.39
C LEU A 277 19.74 10.40 -3.91
N MET A 278 18.53 10.00 -4.34
CA MET A 278 18.15 10.03 -5.75
C MET A 278 18.26 11.41 -6.36
N GLY A 279 17.78 12.46 -5.67
CA GLY A 279 17.92 13.86 -6.09
C GLY A 279 19.38 14.30 -6.20
N LYS A 280 20.24 13.92 -5.24
CA LYS A 280 21.68 14.20 -5.29
C LYS A 280 22.34 13.56 -6.50
N LYS A 281 22.06 12.26 -6.76
CA LYS A 281 22.61 11.52 -7.91
C LYS A 281 22.14 12.11 -9.23
N LEU A 282 20.87 12.50 -9.32
CA LEU A 282 20.32 13.18 -10.48
C LEU A 282 21.05 14.51 -10.74
N ALA A 283 21.28 15.33 -9.71
CA ALA A 283 21.98 16.59 -9.84
C ALA A 283 23.44 16.42 -10.27
N GLU A 284 24.13 15.40 -9.76
CA GLU A 284 25.49 15.06 -10.20
C GLU A 284 25.55 14.78 -11.71
N LYS A 285 24.53 14.05 -12.24
CA LYS A 285 24.40 13.77 -13.67
C LYS A 285 24.06 15.04 -14.48
N ILE A 286 23.16 15.88 -13.99
CA ILE A 286 22.76 17.13 -14.62
C ILE A 286 23.98 18.06 -14.81
N LYS A 287 24.87 18.19 -13.80
CA LYS A 287 26.09 18.99 -13.90
C LYS A 287 27.02 18.60 -15.05
N ILE A 288 26.98 17.36 -15.48
CA ILE A 288 27.80 16.83 -16.57
C ILE A 288 27.16 17.10 -17.94
N GLU A 289 25.82 17.03 -17.99
CA GLU A 289 25.08 17.01 -19.26
C GLU A 289 24.49 18.39 -19.64
N ILE A 290 24.27 19.28 -18.69
CA ILE A 290 23.59 20.57 -18.87
C ILE A 290 24.50 21.71 -18.39
N PRO A 291 24.79 22.73 -19.22
CA PRO A 291 25.51 23.93 -18.80
C PRO A 291 24.82 24.64 -17.62
N ASP A 292 25.61 25.16 -16.69
CA ASP A 292 25.06 25.77 -15.47
C ASP A 292 24.25 27.05 -15.76
N GLU A 293 24.62 27.82 -16.79
CA GLU A 293 23.90 29.00 -17.26
C GLU A 293 22.52 28.70 -17.88
N ASP A 294 22.21 27.45 -18.16
CA ASP A 294 20.92 27.05 -18.71
C ASP A 294 19.86 26.70 -17.63
N ILE A 295 20.18 26.94 -16.35
CA ILE A 295 19.26 26.71 -15.24
C ILE A 295 19.23 27.93 -14.33
N ASP A 296 18.09 28.60 -14.25
CA ASP A 296 17.83 29.66 -13.28
C ASP A 296 17.16 29.12 -12.02
N VAL A 297 16.18 28.22 -12.18
CA VAL A 297 15.36 27.73 -11.10
C VAL A 297 14.99 26.26 -11.26
N VAL A 298 14.91 25.53 -10.15
CA VAL A 298 14.43 24.14 -10.08
C VAL A 298 12.99 24.11 -9.59
N ILE A 299 12.10 23.48 -10.36
CA ILE A 299 10.68 23.36 -10.00
C ILE A 299 10.30 21.88 -9.95
N PRO A 300 10.06 21.32 -8.74
CA PRO A 300 9.55 19.95 -8.58
C PRO A 300 8.06 19.87 -8.90
N ILE A 301 7.65 18.76 -9.52
CA ILE A 301 6.24 18.44 -9.75
C ILE A 301 5.63 17.91 -8.44
N PRO A 302 4.60 18.57 -7.87
CA PRO A 302 4.04 18.15 -6.59
C PRO A 302 3.24 16.84 -6.69
N GLU A 303 3.25 16.00 -5.65
CA GLU A 303 3.95 16.20 -4.38
C GLU A 303 5.17 15.27 -4.24
N SER A 304 5.21 14.15 -4.93
CA SER A 304 6.20 13.07 -4.76
C SER A 304 7.63 13.49 -5.11
N SER A 305 7.81 14.38 -6.08
CA SER A 305 9.14 14.86 -6.49
C SER A 305 9.69 16.03 -5.66
N ILE A 306 8.92 16.58 -4.71
CA ILE A 306 9.39 17.73 -3.91
C ILE A 306 10.71 17.41 -3.18
N THR A 307 10.80 16.24 -2.54
CA THR A 307 12.01 15.86 -1.79
C THR A 307 13.23 15.75 -2.70
N SER A 308 13.10 15.07 -3.83
CA SER A 308 14.17 14.90 -4.82
C SER A 308 14.54 16.23 -5.46
N GLY A 309 13.54 17.02 -5.89
CA GLY A 309 13.76 18.34 -6.51
C GLY A 309 14.42 19.35 -5.57
N THR A 310 14.04 19.35 -4.29
CA THR A 310 14.72 20.16 -3.27
C THR A 310 16.20 19.80 -3.17
N GLN A 311 16.53 18.51 -3.20
CA GLN A 311 17.91 18.08 -3.15
C GLN A 311 18.67 18.39 -4.45
N VAL A 312 18.00 18.31 -5.62
CA VAL A 312 18.56 18.76 -6.90
C VAL A 312 18.94 20.24 -6.82
N ALA A 313 18.02 21.10 -6.40
CA ALA A 313 18.26 22.54 -6.26
C ALA A 313 19.47 22.83 -5.35
N ARG A 314 19.51 22.21 -4.16
CA ARG A 314 20.64 22.35 -3.22
C ARG A 314 21.97 21.92 -3.82
N THR A 315 22.00 20.77 -4.52
CA THR A 315 23.24 20.21 -5.08
C THR A 315 23.75 21.03 -6.27
N LEU A 316 22.82 21.59 -7.07
CA LEU A 316 23.15 22.49 -8.18
C LEU A 316 23.45 23.93 -7.73
N ASN A 317 23.18 24.27 -6.47
CA ASN A 317 23.21 25.65 -5.94
C ASN A 317 22.33 26.61 -6.77
N LYS A 318 21.09 26.16 -7.04
CA LYS A 318 20.06 26.92 -7.77
C LYS A 318 18.86 27.19 -6.87
N ASP A 319 18.08 28.21 -7.21
CA ASP A 319 16.85 28.53 -6.52
C ASP A 319 15.83 27.39 -6.67
N LEU A 320 15.07 27.15 -5.61
CA LEU A 320 13.92 26.25 -5.60
C LEU A 320 12.63 27.06 -5.62
N ALA A 321 11.76 26.78 -6.58
CA ALA A 321 10.42 27.37 -6.62
C ALA A 321 9.31 26.31 -6.67
N TYR A 322 8.17 26.62 -6.05
CA TYR A 322 6.97 25.82 -6.14
C TYR A 322 6.07 26.35 -7.26
N GLY A 323 6.45 26.07 -8.51
CA GLY A 323 5.76 26.58 -9.70
C GLY A 323 4.39 25.96 -9.98
N PHE A 324 3.95 24.96 -9.20
CA PHE A 324 2.66 24.30 -9.36
C PHE A 324 1.89 24.19 -8.06
N VAL A 325 0.57 24.44 -8.14
CA VAL A 325 -0.38 24.17 -7.08
C VAL A 325 -1.19 22.92 -7.43
N LYS A 326 -1.15 21.92 -6.55
CA LYS A 326 -1.96 20.70 -6.69
C LYS A 326 -3.34 20.90 -6.09
N ASN A 327 -4.39 20.65 -6.88
CA ASN A 327 -5.75 20.61 -6.37
C ASN A 327 -5.98 19.30 -5.59
N ARG A 328 -6.12 19.43 -4.26
CA ARG A 328 -6.29 18.28 -3.34
C ARG A 328 -7.65 17.58 -3.48
N TYR A 329 -8.64 18.25 -4.07
CA TYR A 329 -10.00 17.72 -4.24
C TYR A 329 -10.17 16.92 -5.54
N VAL A 330 -9.15 16.85 -6.39
CA VAL A 330 -9.16 16.05 -7.62
C VAL A 330 -8.39 14.75 -7.37
N GLY A 331 -9.11 13.61 -7.39
CA GLY A 331 -8.54 12.29 -7.19
C GLY A 331 -7.54 11.86 -8.27
N ARG A 332 -6.97 10.64 -8.14
CA ARG A 332 -5.99 10.09 -9.09
C ARG A 332 -6.58 9.90 -10.49
N THR A 333 -5.86 10.38 -11.51
CA THR A 333 -6.30 10.44 -12.90
C THR A 333 -5.97 9.20 -13.74
N PHE A 334 -5.25 8.23 -13.18
CA PHE A 334 -4.78 7.05 -13.91
C PHE A 334 -5.88 6.05 -14.32
N ILE A 335 -7.07 6.16 -13.74
CA ILE A 335 -8.17 5.19 -13.87
C ILE A 335 -9.14 5.56 -15.00
N MET A 336 -8.96 6.71 -15.67
CA MET A 336 -9.86 7.13 -16.76
C MET A 336 -9.47 6.47 -18.10
N PRO A 337 -10.43 5.81 -18.80
CA PRO A 337 -10.14 5.04 -20.02
C PRO A 337 -9.71 5.88 -21.22
N GLU A 338 -10.20 7.10 -21.35
CA GLU A 338 -10.01 7.93 -22.53
C GLU A 338 -8.87 8.94 -22.42
N GLN A 339 -8.07 9.06 -23.49
CA GLN A 339 -6.90 9.93 -23.52
C GLN A 339 -7.26 11.42 -23.38
N GLN A 340 -8.39 11.86 -23.90
CA GLN A 340 -8.89 13.23 -23.75
C GLN A 340 -9.30 13.58 -22.32
N LEU A 341 -9.92 12.63 -21.61
CA LEU A 341 -10.28 12.79 -20.20
C LEU A 341 -9.03 12.86 -19.30
N ARG A 342 -7.95 12.15 -19.67
CA ARG A 342 -6.67 12.23 -18.95
C ARG A 342 -6.01 13.60 -19.08
N LYS A 343 -6.02 14.21 -20.28
CA LYS A 343 -5.48 15.57 -20.51
C LYS A 343 -6.22 16.62 -19.70
N ALA A 344 -7.56 16.63 -19.77
CA ALA A 344 -8.39 17.55 -18.98
C ALA A 344 -8.18 17.34 -17.47
N SER A 345 -7.90 16.12 -17.04
CA SER A 345 -7.67 15.74 -15.66
C SER A 345 -6.33 16.25 -15.13
N VAL A 346 -5.24 16.24 -15.91
CA VAL A 346 -3.96 16.83 -15.50
C VAL A 346 -4.12 18.33 -15.22
N ARG A 347 -4.76 19.06 -16.14
CA ARG A 347 -5.03 20.52 -15.99
C ARG A 347 -5.91 20.87 -14.79
N ARG A 348 -6.87 19.99 -14.42
CA ARG A 348 -7.68 20.18 -13.21
C ARG A 348 -6.90 19.94 -11.93
N LYS A 349 -5.87 19.13 -12.02
CA LYS A 349 -5.09 18.67 -10.87
C LYS A 349 -3.90 19.56 -10.53
N LEU A 350 -3.27 20.13 -11.55
CA LEU A 350 -2.08 20.96 -11.43
C LEU A 350 -2.34 22.31 -12.10
N ASN A 351 -2.15 23.40 -11.36
CA ASN A 351 -2.21 24.76 -11.88
C ASN A 351 -0.83 25.41 -11.76
N PRO A 352 -0.26 25.96 -12.86
CA PRO A 352 1.01 26.66 -12.80
C PRO A 352 0.84 28.03 -12.15
N ILE A 353 1.89 28.49 -11.48
CA ILE A 353 2.06 29.85 -10.96
C ILE A 353 2.91 30.61 -11.98
N ASN A 354 2.29 31.46 -12.81
CA ASN A 354 2.94 32.09 -13.96
C ASN A 354 4.24 32.83 -13.62
N ASP A 355 4.27 33.55 -12.49
CA ASP A 355 5.43 34.35 -12.05
C ASP A 355 6.67 33.48 -11.78
N GLU A 356 6.50 32.19 -11.50
CA GLU A 356 7.63 31.29 -11.28
C GLU A 356 8.28 30.80 -12.57
N PHE A 357 7.60 30.94 -13.70
CA PHE A 357 8.09 30.51 -15.02
C PHE A 357 8.56 31.67 -15.89
N LYS A 358 8.00 32.87 -15.66
CA LYS A 358 8.25 34.03 -16.52
C LYS A 358 9.73 34.39 -16.56
N ASP A 359 10.28 34.53 -17.81
CA ASP A 359 11.64 34.91 -18.10
C ASP A 359 12.75 34.09 -17.40
N LYS A 360 12.43 32.80 -17.04
CA LYS A 360 13.35 31.89 -16.36
C LYS A 360 13.64 30.65 -17.19
N LYS A 361 14.86 30.17 -17.14
CA LYS A 361 15.25 28.83 -17.60
C LYS A 361 14.97 27.81 -16.50
N VAL A 362 13.91 27.06 -16.67
CA VAL A 362 13.35 26.18 -15.62
C VAL A 362 13.82 24.75 -15.80
N LEU A 363 14.37 24.17 -14.74
CA LEU A 363 14.58 22.73 -14.61
C LEU A 363 13.38 22.09 -13.90
N LEU A 364 12.54 21.37 -14.64
CA LEU A 364 11.45 20.58 -14.06
C LEU A 364 11.99 19.26 -13.55
N VAL A 365 11.62 18.90 -12.32
CA VAL A 365 11.97 17.61 -11.69
C VAL A 365 10.71 16.84 -11.38
N ASP A 366 10.57 15.62 -11.95
CA ASP A 366 9.51 14.67 -11.62
C ASP A 366 10.11 13.40 -11.00
N ASP A 367 9.29 12.61 -10.34
CA ASP A 367 9.73 11.33 -9.73
C ASP A 367 9.94 10.24 -10.78
N SER A 368 9.10 10.22 -11.83
CA SER A 368 9.12 9.16 -12.84
C SER A 368 8.40 9.56 -14.12
N ILE A 369 8.85 9.00 -15.24
CA ILE A 369 8.19 9.10 -16.55
C ILE A 369 7.68 7.72 -16.93
N VAL A 370 6.36 7.49 -16.83
CA VAL A 370 5.75 6.18 -17.16
C VAL A 370 5.32 6.11 -18.63
N ARG A 371 4.39 6.97 -19.06
CA ARG A 371 3.88 7.01 -20.44
C ARG A 371 4.19 8.33 -21.17
N GLY A 372 4.82 9.27 -20.51
CA GLY A 372 5.15 10.59 -21.04
C GLY A 372 3.95 11.52 -21.28
N THR A 373 2.70 11.06 -21.23
CA THR A 373 1.51 11.90 -21.49
C THR A 373 1.37 13.03 -20.48
N THR A 374 1.53 12.70 -19.18
CA THR A 374 1.45 13.70 -18.09
C THR A 374 2.55 14.74 -18.24
N MET A 375 3.77 14.30 -18.50
CA MET A 375 4.93 15.22 -18.69
C MET A 375 4.74 16.15 -19.89
N LYS A 376 4.22 15.63 -21.03
CA LYS A 376 3.91 16.47 -22.20
C LYS A 376 2.90 17.58 -21.85
N GLU A 377 1.85 17.28 -21.09
CA GLU A 377 0.86 18.27 -20.68
C GLU A 377 1.45 19.28 -19.67
N ILE A 378 2.30 18.84 -18.76
CA ILE A 378 2.99 19.73 -17.80
C ILE A 378 3.92 20.69 -18.55
N VAL A 379 4.76 20.18 -19.46
CA VAL A 379 5.65 21.00 -20.29
C VAL A 379 4.84 22.00 -21.13
N ALA A 380 3.72 21.56 -21.74
CA ALA A 380 2.85 22.46 -22.48
C ALA A 380 2.24 23.57 -21.61
N MET A 381 1.89 23.27 -20.34
CA MET A 381 1.41 24.29 -19.41
C MET A 381 2.51 25.31 -19.08
N CYS A 382 3.76 24.86 -18.89
CA CYS A 382 4.90 25.77 -18.67
C CYS A 382 5.13 26.70 -19.87
N TYR A 383 5.12 26.16 -21.09
CA TYR A 383 5.24 26.99 -22.30
C TYR A 383 4.11 28.00 -22.44
N ASN A 384 2.88 27.65 -22.09
CA ASN A 384 1.77 28.61 -22.13
C ASN A 384 1.97 29.76 -21.13
N CYS A 385 2.57 29.52 -19.96
CA CYS A 385 2.95 30.59 -19.02
C CYS A 385 3.99 31.52 -19.60
N LEU A 386 4.93 31.01 -20.41
CA LEU A 386 5.95 31.82 -21.09
C LEU A 386 5.37 32.64 -22.24
N LEU A 387 4.36 32.12 -22.96
CA LEU A 387 3.73 32.78 -24.13
C LEU A 387 2.76 33.91 -23.75
N TYR A 388 2.15 33.90 -22.57
CA TYR A 388 1.26 34.95 -22.11
C TYR A 388 1.96 36.23 -21.68
N THR A 389 3.27 36.35 -21.85
CA THR A 389 4.10 37.48 -21.40
C THR A 389 4.75 38.25 -22.53
N SER A 390 4.44 37.92 -23.80
CA SER A 390 4.79 38.81 -24.92
C SER A 390 3.56 39.65 -25.28
N PRO A 391 3.70 41.00 -25.32
CA PRO A 391 2.63 41.86 -25.80
C PRO A 391 2.34 41.63 -27.29
#